data_bc6499a2bbb879b6ca8fdcecca408a17
#
_entry.id   bc6499a2bbb879b6ca8fdcecca408a17
#
_cell.length_a   1.000
_cell.length_b   1.000
_cell.length_c   1.000
_cell.angle_alpha   90.00
_cell.angle_beta   90.00
_cell.angle_gamma   90.00
#
_symmetry.space_group_name_H-M   'P 1'
#
loop_
_entity.id
_entity.type
_entity.pdbx_description
1 polymer ?
#
loop_
_entity_poly.entity_id
_entity_poly.type
_entity_poly.pdbx_seq_one_letter_code
_entity_poly.pdbx_strand_id
1 'polypeptide(L)' 'MLYIELDARISFGEFLRNTRELDLELSDIQKEDHSHYDAEVVPFTVTIRSKTSRTQDDILSIIRRMEGIKYFEVI' A
#
# COMPACT_ATOMS: atom_id res chain seq x y z
N MET A 1 3.04 -0.28 -10.56
CA MET A 1 3.77 -0.26 -9.27
C MET A 1 3.40 0.99 -8.49
N LEU A 2 3.25 0.86 -7.20
CA LEU A 2 2.90 1.96 -6.32
C LEU A 2 3.97 2.21 -5.28
N TYR A 3 4.17 3.47 -4.96
CA TYR A 3 4.93 3.89 -3.80
C TYR A 3 3.91 4.23 -2.71
N ILE A 4 4.08 3.68 -1.52
CA ILE A 4 3.15 3.86 -0.41
C ILE A 4 3.89 4.27 0.86
N GLU A 5 3.32 5.23 1.59
CA GLU A 5 3.77 5.58 2.93
C GLU A 5 2.69 5.13 3.91
N LEU A 6 2.98 4.06 4.63
CA LEU A 6 2.05 3.46 5.59
C LEU A 6 2.30 4.06 6.97
N ASP A 7 1.24 4.33 7.72
CA ASP A 7 1.33 4.78 9.09
C ASP A 7 2.12 3.73 9.90
N ALA A 8 3.21 4.15 10.53
CA ALA A 8 4.08 3.25 11.28
C ALA A 8 3.39 2.59 12.48
N ARG A 9 2.24 3.12 12.91
CA ARG A 9 1.46 2.53 13.99
C ARG A 9 0.68 1.29 13.56
N ILE A 10 0.57 1.07 12.25
CA ILE A 10 -0.11 -0.10 11.71
C ILE A 10 0.93 -1.13 11.34
N SER A 11 0.78 -2.36 11.83
CA SER A 11 1.73 -3.41 11.50
C SER A 11 1.60 -3.77 10.02
N PHE A 12 2.72 -4.18 9.42
CA PHE A 12 2.72 -4.58 8.01
C PHE A 12 1.81 -5.78 7.78
N GLY A 13 1.77 -6.71 8.75
CA GLY A 13 0.87 -7.87 8.66
C GLY A 13 -0.59 -7.48 8.66
N GLU A 14 -0.96 -6.46 9.44
CA GLU A 14 -2.32 -5.94 9.45
C GLU A 14 -2.67 -5.31 8.12
N PHE A 15 -1.75 -4.56 7.54
CA PHE A 15 -1.93 -3.98 6.22
C PHE A 15 -2.15 -5.08 5.17
N LEU A 16 -1.34 -6.13 5.19
CA LEU A 16 -1.48 -7.25 4.25
C LEU A 16 -2.83 -7.93 4.40
N ARG A 17 -3.30 -8.10 5.63
CA ARG A 17 -4.61 -8.70 5.88
C ARG A 17 -5.73 -7.83 5.30
N ASN A 18 -5.64 -6.53 5.50
CA ASN A 18 -6.65 -5.60 5.00
C ASN A 18 -6.72 -5.62 3.48
N THR A 19 -5.58 -5.68 2.79
CA THR A 19 -5.57 -5.76 1.33
C THR A 19 -6.18 -7.07 0.85
N ARG A 20 -5.91 -8.17 1.55
CA ARG A 20 -6.47 -9.47 1.20
C ARG A 20 -7.99 -9.46 1.32
N GLU A 21 -8.52 -8.81 2.34
CA GLU A 21 -9.97 -8.70 2.52
C GLU A 21 -10.63 -7.89 1.40
N LEU A 22 -9.87 -7.03 0.74
CA LEU A 22 -10.36 -6.23 -0.38
C LEU A 22 -10.12 -6.92 -1.73
N ASP A 23 -9.72 -8.19 -1.71
CA ASP A 23 -9.41 -8.97 -2.91
C ASP A 23 -8.27 -8.36 -3.72
N LEU A 24 -7.30 -7.77 -3.04
CA LEU A 24 -6.08 -7.26 -3.65
C LEU A 24 -4.93 -8.20 -3.36
N GLU A 25 -4.08 -8.39 -4.35
CA GLU A 25 -2.89 -9.21 -4.24
C GLU A 25 -1.65 -8.34 -4.37
N LEU A 26 -0.74 -8.48 -3.42
CA LEU A 26 0.49 -7.69 -3.38
C LEU A 26 1.67 -8.57 -3.77
N SER A 27 2.59 -7.99 -4.54
CA SER A 27 3.84 -8.67 -4.91
C SER A 27 4.95 -7.64 -5.05
N ASP A 28 6.19 -8.12 -5.12
CA ASP A 28 7.37 -7.29 -5.34
C ASP A 28 7.48 -6.14 -4.32
N ILE A 29 7.27 -6.48 -3.06
CA ILE A 29 7.32 -5.50 -1.98
C ILE A 29 8.77 -5.17 -1.65
N GLN A 30 9.13 -3.89 -1.70
CA GLN A 30 10.46 -3.42 -1.35
C GLN A 30 10.36 -2.25 -0.40
N LYS A 31 10.89 -2.42 0.80
CA LYS A 31 10.93 -1.33 1.78
C LYS A 31 12.03 -0.35 1.39
N GLU A 32 11.73 0.93 1.54
CA GLU A 32 12.69 1.97 1.26
C GLU A 32 13.48 2.33 2.52
N ASP A 33 14.62 3.02 2.32
CA ASP A 33 15.44 3.48 3.43
C ASP A 33 14.72 4.59 4.19
N HIS A 34 14.64 4.44 5.51
CA HIS A 34 14.00 5.39 6.40
C HIS A 34 14.83 6.63 6.70
N SER A 35 16.10 6.66 6.33
CA SER A 35 17.03 7.70 6.79
C SER A 35 16.61 9.12 6.43
N HIS A 36 15.79 9.29 5.40
CA HIS A 36 15.36 10.59 4.90
C HIS A 36 13.85 10.84 5.07
N TYR A 37 13.16 9.96 5.77
CA TYR A 37 11.70 10.01 5.88
C TYR A 37 11.25 10.24 7.31
N ASP A 38 10.01 10.68 7.44
CA ASP A 38 9.35 10.82 8.72
C ASP A 38 9.30 9.45 9.42
N ALA A 39 9.72 9.39 10.68
CA ALA A 39 9.66 8.15 11.46
C ALA A 39 8.23 7.65 11.68
N GLU A 40 7.24 8.48 11.39
CA GLU A 40 5.82 8.11 11.55
C GLU A 40 5.28 7.29 10.38
N VAL A 41 6.05 7.12 9.32
CA VAL A 41 5.62 6.35 8.16
C VAL A 41 6.64 5.29 7.81
N VAL A 42 6.14 4.23 7.16
CA VAL A 42 6.96 3.16 6.60
C VAL A 42 6.83 3.25 5.07
N PRO A 43 7.87 3.71 4.38
CA PRO A 43 7.81 3.81 2.92
C PRO A 43 8.17 2.49 2.26
N PHE A 44 7.45 2.13 1.20
CA PHE A 44 7.76 0.93 0.42
C PHE A 44 7.14 1.04 -0.98
N THR A 45 7.67 0.24 -1.91
CA THR A 45 7.08 0.09 -3.23
C THR A 45 6.45 -1.29 -3.33
N VAL A 46 5.42 -1.42 -4.15
CA VAL A 46 4.68 -2.66 -4.27
C VAL A 46 3.94 -2.71 -5.59
N THR A 47 3.75 -3.93 -6.11
CA THR A 47 2.87 -4.18 -7.25
C THR A 47 1.54 -4.68 -6.69
N ILE A 48 0.45 -4.05 -7.08
CA ILE A 48 -0.89 -4.41 -6.61
C ILE A 48 -1.72 -4.89 -7.79
N ARG A 49 -2.36 -6.03 -7.61
CA ARG A 49 -3.28 -6.60 -8.58
C ARG A 49 -4.61 -6.89 -7.90
N SER A 50 -5.68 -6.81 -8.65
CA SER A 50 -7.00 -7.21 -8.17
C SER A 50 -7.26 -8.66 -8.53
N LYS A 51 -7.82 -9.42 -7.59
CA LYS A 51 -8.27 -10.79 -7.86
C LYS A 51 -9.58 -10.80 -8.61
N THR A 52 -10.27 -9.68 -8.66
CA THR A 52 -11.52 -9.52 -9.39
C THR A 52 -11.30 -8.56 -10.55
N SER A 53 -12.28 -8.50 -11.45
CA SER A 53 -12.18 -7.63 -12.62
C SER A 53 -12.40 -6.17 -12.19
N ARG A 54 -11.32 -5.43 -12.04
CA ARG A 54 -11.33 -4.01 -11.65
C ARG A 54 -10.38 -3.22 -12.53
N THR A 55 -10.73 -1.97 -12.81
CA THR A 55 -9.82 -1.08 -13.52
C THR A 55 -8.75 -0.56 -12.57
N GLN A 56 -7.68 0.02 -13.13
CA GLN A 56 -6.64 0.64 -12.33
C GLN A 56 -7.23 1.76 -11.47
N ASP A 57 -8.16 2.55 -12.02
CA ASP A 57 -8.80 3.62 -11.27
C ASP A 57 -9.60 3.10 -10.08
N ASP A 58 -10.26 1.95 -10.24
CA ASP A 58 -10.98 1.31 -9.14
C ASP A 58 -10.02 0.92 -8.02
N ILE A 59 -8.89 0.34 -8.38
CA ILE A 59 -7.86 -0.06 -7.40
C ILE A 59 -7.34 1.16 -6.66
N LEU A 60 -7.02 2.23 -7.39
CA LEU A 60 -6.52 3.46 -6.76
C LEU A 60 -7.56 4.09 -5.84
N SER A 61 -8.84 4.01 -6.18
CA SER A 61 -9.92 4.49 -5.31
C SER A 61 -9.99 3.70 -4.01
N ILE A 62 -9.79 2.38 -4.09
CA ILE A 62 -9.75 1.53 -2.90
C ILE A 62 -8.57 1.91 -2.01
N ILE A 63 -7.39 2.06 -2.61
CA ILE A 63 -6.17 2.45 -1.88
C ILE A 63 -6.37 3.78 -1.18
N ARG A 64 -6.98 4.75 -1.86
CA ARG A 64 -7.21 6.07 -1.29
C ARG A 64 -8.08 6.03 -0.05
N ARG A 65 -8.98 5.05 0.04
CA ARG A 65 -9.90 4.91 1.18
C ARG A 65 -9.39 3.99 2.27
N MET A 66 -8.26 3.33 2.06
CA MET A 66 -7.70 2.43 3.07
C MET A 66 -7.18 3.21 4.25
N GLU A 67 -7.57 2.76 5.45
CA GLU A 67 -7.05 3.33 6.67
C GLU A 67 -5.57 3.02 6.81
N GLY A 68 -4.81 4.01 7.25
CA GLY A 68 -3.39 3.83 7.50
C GLY A 68 -2.47 4.20 6.36
N ILE A 69 -2.98 4.42 5.17
CA ILE A 69 -2.17 4.90 4.06
C ILE A 69 -2.13 6.42 4.13
N LYS A 70 -0.97 6.97 4.42
CA LYS A 70 -0.81 8.41 4.55
C LYS A 70 -0.51 9.09 3.23
N TYR A 71 0.10 8.37 2.31
CA TYR A 71 0.45 8.90 0.99
C TYR A 71 0.69 7.75 0.04
N PHE A 72 0.33 7.92 -1.21
CA PHE A 72 0.70 6.97 -2.26
C PHE A 72 0.81 7.68 -3.60
N GLU A 73 1.59 7.10 -4.50
CA GLU A 73 1.64 7.58 -5.87
C GLU A 73 1.97 6.42 -6.82
N VAL A 74 1.52 6.56 -8.05
CA VAL A 74 1.82 5.59 -9.10
C VAL A 74 3.19 5.91 -9.67
N ILE A 75 4.02 4.89 -9.77
CA ILE A 75 5.37 5.03 -10.30
C ILE A 75 5.43 4.51 -11.71
#